data_ba308a67e835273b65758cae1ad0d7bd
#
_entry.id   ba308a67e835273b65758cae1ad0d7bd
#
_cell.length_a   1.000
_cell.length_b   1.000
_cell.length_c   1.000
_cell.angle_alpha   90.00
_cell.angle_beta   90.00
_cell.angle_gamma   90.00
#
_symmetry.space_group_name_H-M   'P 1'
#
loop_
_entity.id
_entity.type
_entity.pdbx_description
1 polymer ?
#
loop_
_entity_poly.entity_id
_entity_poly.type
_entity_poly.pdbx_seq_one_letter_code
_entity_poly.pdbx_strand_id
1 'polypeptide(L)'
;MRGIASFQRWGREAIDEALRLAHRAIELDPNYSTPYGLAVSCYVVRKANGWMADPGQEIAETARLTARAAEVGRDDAFALSSSGFAVANILGDLDAGAALIDRALALTPNYSLALVQSGYVRVWLGEPDLAIEQLQQAIRLSPVDSLMFMMQTAMAFAHFIAGRYDEAYGWAEKALQRNPFVSPATRIAVASAALLGRSGEAAKYLALLRQLDPGLVVSNLKERVNLRRPDDLARLAEGLRKAGLPE
;
A
#
# COMPACT_ATOMS: atom_id res chain seq x y z
N MET A 1 9.34 -19.71 -2.81
CA MET A 1 9.94 -19.03 -4.00
C MET A 1 8.93 -18.74 -5.10
N ARG A 2 8.12 -19.70 -5.61
CA ARG A 2 7.12 -19.45 -6.68
C ARG A 2 6.09 -18.37 -6.33
N GLY A 3 5.57 -18.36 -5.11
CA GLY A 3 4.58 -17.36 -4.68
C GLY A 3 5.12 -15.93 -4.73
N ILE A 4 6.36 -15.69 -4.27
CA ILE A 4 7.01 -14.38 -4.35
C ILE A 4 7.20 -13.95 -5.80
N ALA A 5 7.65 -14.85 -6.68
CA ALA A 5 7.78 -14.57 -8.11
C ALA A 5 6.42 -14.23 -8.76
N SER A 6 5.33 -14.89 -8.33
CA SER A 6 3.99 -14.55 -8.77
C SER A 6 3.56 -13.15 -8.28
N PHE A 7 3.80 -12.83 -7.01
CA PHE A 7 3.52 -11.52 -6.43
C PHE A 7 4.22 -10.38 -7.19
N GLN A 8 5.49 -10.59 -7.58
CA GLN A 8 6.28 -9.60 -8.32
C GLN A 8 5.78 -9.32 -9.75
N ARG A 9 5.02 -10.25 -10.36
CA ARG A 9 4.43 -10.02 -11.70
C ARG A 9 3.32 -8.98 -11.69
N TRP A 10 2.77 -8.67 -10.50
CA TRP A 10 1.67 -7.74 -10.29
C TRP A 10 0.44 -8.06 -11.16
N GLY A 11 -0.73 -7.60 -10.73
CA GLY A 11 -2.00 -7.86 -11.40
C GLY A 11 -2.86 -8.86 -10.61
N ARG A 12 -4.18 -8.79 -10.81
CA ARG A 12 -5.16 -9.54 -10.01
C ARG A 12 -4.89 -11.04 -10.03
N GLU A 13 -4.75 -11.62 -11.21
CA GLU A 13 -4.50 -13.07 -11.37
C GLU A 13 -3.18 -13.51 -10.71
N ALA A 14 -2.12 -12.69 -10.85
CA ALA A 14 -0.81 -12.99 -10.27
C ALA A 14 -0.84 -12.92 -8.73
N ILE A 15 -1.59 -11.98 -8.16
CA ILE A 15 -1.78 -11.87 -6.70
C ILE A 15 -2.65 -13.03 -6.18
N ASP A 16 -3.71 -13.41 -6.89
CA ASP A 16 -4.55 -14.57 -6.52
C ASP A 16 -3.74 -15.87 -6.54
N GLU A 17 -2.88 -16.06 -7.53
CA GLU A 17 -1.96 -17.20 -7.59
C GLU A 17 -0.92 -17.17 -6.47
N ALA A 18 -0.35 -16.00 -6.15
CA ALA A 18 0.59 -15.85 -5.03
C ALA A 18 -0.08 -16.21 -3.70
N LEU A 19 -1.33 -15.77 -3.48
CA LEU A 19 -2.11 -16.09 -2.29
C LEU A 19 -2.38 -17.59 -2.18
N ARG A 20 -2.81 -18.23 -3.26
CA ARG A 20 -3.03 -19.68 -3.31
C ARG A 20 -1.76 -20.47 -2.97
N LEU A 21 -0.61 -20.04 -3.52
CA LEU A 21 0.69 -20.68 -3.23
C LEU A 21 1.14 -20.46 -1.79
N ALA A 22 0.85 -19.29 -1.21
CA ALA A 22 1.14 -19.00 0.18
C ALA A 22 0.31 -19.91 1.12
N HIS A 23 -1.00 -20.03 0.91
CA HIS A 23 -1.84 -20.94 1.67
C HIS A 23 -1.37 -22.39 1.56
N ARG A 24 -1.02 -22.84 0.35
CA ARG A 24 -0.50 -24.21 0.18
C ARG A 24 0.82 -24.44 0.93
N ALA A 25 1.69 -23.43 1.01
CA ALA A 25 2.91 -23.53 1.78
C ALA A 25 2.64 -23.58 3.30
N ILE A 26 1.66 -22.83 3.80
CA ILE A 26 1.21 -22.86 5.20
C ILE A 26 0.65 -24.25 5.57
N GLU A 27 -0.14 -24.87 4.66
CA GLU A 27 -0.64 -26.24 4.88
C GLU A 27 0.49 -27.28 5.00
N LEU A 28 1.55 -27.12 4.19
CA LEU A 28 2.68 -28.05 4.17
C LEU A 28 3.62 -27.87 5.37
N ASP A 29 3.83 -26.64 5.80
CA ASP A 29 4.66 -26.30 6.97
C ASP A 29 4.05 -25.11 7.73
N PRO A 30 3.20 -25.37 8.73
CA PRO A 30 2.55 -24.32 9.54
C PRO A 30 3.50 -23.50 10.40
N ASN A 31 4.77 -23.88 10.52
CA ASN A 31 5.77 -23.14 11.29
C ASN A 31 6.71 -22.29 10.40
N TYR A 32 6.57 -22.37 9.09
CA TYR A 32 7.32 -21.53 8.16
C TYR A 32 6.68 -20.13 8.05
N SER A 33 7.37 -19.09 8.53
CA SER A 33 6.85 -17.71 8.68
C SER A 33 6.60 -16.99 7.36
N THR A 34 7.50 -17.13 6.39
CA THR A 34 7.47 -16.39 5.11
C THR A 34 6.13 -16.50 4.34
N PRO A 35 5.47 -17.68 4.23
CA PRO A 35 4.18 -17.79 3.58
C PRO A 35 3.07 -16.94 4.22
N TYR A 36 3.10 -16.76 5.54
CA TYR A 36 2.14 -15.88 6.23
C TYR A 36 2.34 -14.42 5.80
N GLY A 37 3.60 -13.93 5.80
CA GLY A 37 3.93 -12.60 5.32
C GLY A 37 3.51 -12.37 3.86
N LEU A 38 3.68 -13.38 2.99
CA LEU A 38 3.25 -13.30 1.60
C LEU A 38 1.72 -13.24 1.48
N ALA A 39 0.99 -14.08 2.22
CA ALA A 39 -0.47 -14.12 2.18
C ALA A 39 -1.09 -12.78 2.62
N VAL A 40 -0.63 -12.21 3.73
CA VAL A 40 -1.14 -10.91 4.21
C VAL A 40 -0.77 -9.78 3.24
N SER A 41 0.40 -9.82 2.59
CA SER A 41 0.77 -8.87 1.55
C SER A 41 -0.18 -8.93 0.34
N CYS A 42 -0.63 -10.14 -0.05
CA CYS A 42 -1.62 -10.29 -1.12
C CYS A 42 -2.96 -9.65 -0.74
N TYR A 43 -3.43 -9.82 0.49
CA TYR A 43 -4.67 -9.17 0.97
C TYR A 43 -4.55 -7.65 0.99
N VAL A 44 -3.39 -7.10 1.39
CA VAL A 44 -3.14 -5.65 1.32
C VAL A 44 -3.27 -5.12 -0.12
N VAL A 45 -2.67 -5.82 -1.09
CA VAL A 45 -2.77 -5.42 -2.50
C VAL A 45 -4.21 -5.52 -2.99
N ARG A 46 -4.95 -6.57 -2.62
CA ARG A 46 -6.37 -6.74 -2.99
C ARG A 46 -7.24 -5.60 -2.44
N LYS A 47 -7.06 -5.23 -1.16
CA LYS A 47 -7.77 -4.08 -0.55
C LYS A 47 -7.45 -2.78 -1.28
N ALA A 48 -6.17 -2.48 -1.48
CA ALA A 48 -5.71 -1.22 -2.05
C ALA A 48 -6.23 -0.96 -3.48
N ASN A 49 -6.49 -2.05 -4.24
CA ASN A 49 -6.96 -1.99 -5.62
C ASN A 49 -8.46 -2.33 -5.78
N GLY A 50 -9.20 -2.56 -4.69
CA GLY A 50 -10.64 -2.90 -4.76
C GLY A 50 -10.92 -4.31 -5.29
N TRP A 51 -9.99 -5.26 -5.12
CA TRP A 51 -10.08 -6.62 -5.64
C TRP A 51 -10.60 -7.64 -4.62
N MET A 52 -10.90 -7.24 -3.38
CA MET A 52 -11.48 -8.14 -2.37
C MET A 52 -12.84 -8.67 -2.85
N ALA A 53 -13.01 -9.98 -2.83
CA ALA A 53 -14.26 -10.64 -3.22
C ALA A 53 -15.26 -10.66 -2.05
N ASP A 54 -14.80 -10.96 -0.86
CA ASP A 54 -15.53 -10.90 0.40
C ASP A 54 -14.67 -10.15 1.44
N PRO A 55 -14.84 -8.83 1.58
CA PRO A 55 -14.05 -8.03 2.51
C PRO A 55 -14.12 -8.52 3.96
N GLY A 56 -15.28 -8.99 4.41
CA GLY A 56 -15.46 -9.47 5.78
C GLY A 56 -14.62 -10.71 6.06
N GLN A 57 -14.70 -11.69 5.18
CA GLN A 57 -13.93 -12.93 5.29
C GLN A 57 -12.42 -12.68 5.13
N GLU A 58 -12.02 -11.84 4.16
CA GLU A 58 -10.61 -11.55 3.90
C GLU A 58 -9.96 -10.77 5.05
N ILE A 59 -10.70 -9.87 5.70
CA ILE A 59 -10.24 -9.16 6.91
C ILE A 59 -10.05 -10.14 8.07
N ALA A 60 -11.03 -11.02 8.33
CA ALA A 60 -10.95 -12.03 9.39
C ALA A 60 -9.77 -13.00 9.16
N GLU A 61 -9.57 -13.43 7.92
CA GLU A 61 -8.44 -14.30 7.58
C GLU A 61 -7.10 -13.57 7.74
N THR A 62 -7.02 -12.29 7.38
CA THR A 62 -5.83 -11.47 7.60
C THR A 62 -5.50 -11.39 9.10
N ALA A 63 -6.49 -11.18 9.97
CA ALA A 63 -6.29 -11.14 11.41
C ALA A 63 -5.73 -12.49 11.93
N ARG A 64 -6.27 -13.62 11.46
CA ARG A 64 -5.79 -14.96 11.82
C ARG A 64 -4.34 -15.19 11.37
N LEU A 65 -4.01 -14.80 10.12
CA LEU A 65 -2.67 -14.99 9.56
C LEU A 65 -1.63 -14.11 10.25
N THR A 66 -1.96 -12.85 10.56
CA THR A 66 -1.04 -11.93 11.27
C THR A 66 -0.76 -12.41 12.70
N ALA A 67 -1.78 -12.92 13.41
CA ALA A 67 -1.60 -13.49 14.73
C ALA A 67 -0.64 -14.70 14.69
N ARG A 68 -0.84 -15.60 13.72
CA ARG A 68 0.04 -16.78 13.57
C ARG A 68 1.45 -16.37 13.13
N ALA A 69 1.60 -15.41 12.21
CA ALA A 69 2.90 -14.89 11.81
C ALA A 69 3.69 -14.32 13.00
N ALA A 70 3.03 -13.62 13.94
CA ALA A 70 3.66 -13.11 15.16
C ALA A 70 4.20 -14.22 16.08
N GLU A 71 3.56 -15.39 16.09
CA GLU A 71 4.01 -16.54 16.88
C GLU A 71 5.23 -17.24 16.25
N VAL A 72 5.16 -17.55 14.93
CA VAL A 72 6.18 -18.36 14.24
C VAL A 72 7.31 -17.54 13.63
N GLY A 73 7.11 -16.23 13.42
CA GLY A 73 8.05 -15.31 12.73
C GLY A 73 8.67 -14.25 13.63
N ARG A 74 8.91 -14.55 14.91
CA ARG A 74 9.40 -13.55 15.90
C ARG A 74 10.70 -12.86 15.50
N ASP A 75 11.57 -13.55 14.76
CA ASP A 75 12.88 -13.07 14.31
C ASP A 75 12.98 -13.03 12.77
N ASP A 76 11.83 -13.05 12.08
CA ASP A 76 11.74 -12.92 10.63
C ASP A 76 11.27 -11.52 10.26
N ALA A 77 12.19 -10.67 9.77
CA ALA A 77 11.91 -9.29 9.41
C ALA A 77 10.84 -9.17 8.30
N PHE A 78 10.76 -10.13 7.36
CA PHE A 78 9.74 -10.15 6.33
C PHE A 78 8.35 -10.43 6.92
N ALA A 79 8.23 -11.47 7.76
CA ALA A 79 6.97 -11.83 8.40
C ALA A 79 6.47 -10.70 9.32
N LEU A 80 7.36 -10.10 10.13
CA LEU A 80 7.04 -8.99 11.02
C LEU A 80 6.59 -7.75 10.25
N SER A 81 7.37 -7.30 9.26
CA SER A 81 7.04 -6.07 8.53
C SER A 81 5.77 -6.21 7.69
N SER A 82 5.61 -7.36 7.01
CA SER A 82 4.40 -7.63 6.21
C SER A 82 3.15 -7.76 7.09
N SER A 83 3.26 -8.41 8.26
CA SER A 83 2.17 -8.48 9.23
C SER A 83 1.83 -7.10 9.80
N GLY A 84 2.85 -6.31 10.17
CA GLY A 84 2.66 -4.94 10.65
C GLY A 84 1.96 -4.05 9.62
N PHE A 85 2.37 -4.15 8.37
CA PHE A 85 1.72 -3.42 7.30
C PHE A 85 0.26 -3.87 7.07
N ALA A 86 -0.03 -5.17 7.17
CA ALA A 86 -1.40 -5.68 7.08
C ALA A 86 -2.26 -5.28 8.28
N VAL A 87 -1.71 -5.27 9.51
CA VAL A 87 -2.37 -4.77 10.71
C VAL A 87 -2.76 -3.30 10.55
N ALA A 88 -1.83 -2.45 10.11
CA ALA A 88 -2.10 -1.05 9.84
C ALA A 88 -3.11 -0.85 8.70
N ASN A 89 -2.93 -1.57 7.57
CA ASN A 89 -3.73 -1.36 6.37
C ASN A 89 -5.13 -1.98 6.45
N ILE A 90 -5.24 -3.24 6.89
CA ILE A 90 -6.48 -4.02 6.82
C ILE A 90 -7.24 -3.94 8.13
N LEU A 91 -6.56 -4.10 9.27
CA LEU A 91 -7.20 -4.09 10.57
C LEU A 91 -7.36 -2.66 11.14
N GLY A 92 -6.70 -1.67 10.55
CA GLY A 92 -6.82 -0.26 10.92
C GLY A 92 -6.04 0.15 12.17
N ASP A 93 -5.29 -0.78 12.79
CA ASP A 93 -4.45 -0.47 13.96
C ASP A 93 -3.06 0.02 13.50
N LEU A 94 -2.98 1.34 13.29
CA LEU A 94 -1.76 1.98 12.79
C LEU A 94 -0.60 1.88 13.79
N ASP A 95 -0.89 1.97 15.10
CA ASP A 95 0.16 1.94 16.13
C ASP A 95 0.74 0.55 16.31
N ALA A 96 -0.11 -0.49 16.39
CA ALA A 96 0.35 -1.87 16.43
C ALA A 96 1.10 -2.26 15.14
N GLY A 97 0.62 -1.80 13.99
CA GLY A 97 1.30 -2.01 12.71
C GLY A 97 2.67 -1.36 12.66
N ALA A 98 2.79 -0.10 13.09
CA ALA A 98 4.07 0.60 13.18
C ALA A 98 5.05 -0.13 14.10
N ALA A 99 4.61 -0.56 15.30
CA ALA A 99 5.45 -1.27 16.26
C ALA A 99 6.04 -2.58 15.69
N LEU A 100 5.27 -3.34 14.92
CA LEU A 100 5.75 -4.56 14.25
C LEU A 100 6.79 -4.24 13.17
N ILE A 101 6.58 -3.18 12.39
CA ILE A 101 7.52 -2.75 11.35
C ILE A 101 8.81 -2.21 11.99
N ASP A 102 8.71 -1.41 13.05
CA ASP A 102 9.85 -0.88 13.79
C ASP A 102 10.69 -2.04 14.38
N ARG A 103 10.04 -3.10 14.87
CA ARG A 103 10.73 -4.32 15.30
C ARG A 103 11.45 -5.02 14.14
N ALA A 104 10.84 -5.12 12.96
CA ALA A 104 11.49 -5.67 11.77
C ALA A 104 12.73 -4.85 11.38
N LEU A 105 12.65 -3.51 11.45
CA LEU A 105 13.78 -2.62 11.19
C LEU A 105 14.87 -2.69 12.27
N ALA A 106 14.51 -2.98 13.52
CA ALA A 106 15.49 -3.24 14.58
C ALA A 106 16.30 -4.54 14.32
N LEU A 107 15.66 -5.57 13.76
CA LEU A 107 16.34 -6.80 13.33
C LEU A 107 17.18 -6.60 12.07
N THR A 108 16.68 -5.82 11.11
CA THR A 108 17.32 -5.62 9.80
C THR A 108 17.16 -4.14 9.37
N PRO A 109 18.04 -3.23 9.82
CA PRO A 109 17.89 -1.78 9.63
C PRO A 109 17.85 -1.31 8.16
N ASN A 110 18.49 -2.06 7.27
CA ASN A 110 18.55 -1.75 5.84
C ASN A 110 17.59 -2.62 5.00
N TYR A 111 16.49 -3.09 5.60
CA TYR A 111 15.49 -3.88 4.89
C TYR A 111 14.56 -2.95 4.08
N SER A 112 14.83 -2.84 2.78
CA SER A 112 14.13 -1.92 1.88
C SER A 112 12.60 -2.07 1.94
N LEU A 113 12.07 -3.31 1.94
CA LEU A 113 10.63 -3.54 2.03
C LEU A 113 10.03 -2.98 3.34
N ALA A 114 10.67 -3.23 4.48
CA ALA A 114 10.20 -2.71 5.77
C ALA A 114 10.22 -1.18 5.81
N LEU A 115 11.24 -0.54 5.21
CA LEU A 115 11.29 0.92 5.08
C LEU A 115 10.14 1.46 4.22
N VAL A 116 9.78 0.78 3.12
CA VAL A 116 8.62 1.15 2.29
C VAL A 116 7.32 1.02 3.07
N GLN A 117 7.13 -0.08 3.77
CA GLN A 117 5.95 -0.34 4.58
C GLN A 117 5.84 0.66 5.74
N SER A 118 6.96 0.98 6.40
CA SER A 118 7.03 2.05 7.39
C SER A 118 6.64 3.38 6.78
N GLY A 119 7.18 3.74 5.63
CA GLY A 119 6.84 4.98 4.91
C GLY A 119 5.33 5.13 4.68
N TYR A 120 4.64 4.08 4.23
CA TYR A 120 3.18 4.10 4.10
C TYR A 120 2.48 4.33 5.44
N VAL A 121 2.87 3.60 6.49
CA VAL A 121 2.24 3.73 7.82
C VAL A 121 2.49 5.12 8.40
N ARG A 122 3.69 5.69 8.25
CA ARG A 122 4.01 7.07 8.66
C ARG A 122 3.16 8.10 7.92
N VAL A 123 2.90 7.90 6.61
CA VAL A 123 1.94 8.74 5.86
C VAL A 123 0.55 8.68 6.48
N TRP A 124 0.05 7.48 6.81
CA TRP A 124 -1.28 7.33 7.42
C TRP A 124 -1.36 7.91 8.84
N LEU A 125 -0.26 7.88 9.58
CA LEU A 125 -0.12 8.55 10.88
C LEU A 125 -0.09 10.08 10.78
N GLY A 126 0.15 10.63 9.58
CA GLY A 126 0.32 12.07 9.36
C GLY A 126 1.73 12.58 9.63
N GLU A 127 2.75 11.72 9.43
CA GLU A 127 4.18 11.98 9.60
C GLU A 127 4.92 11.97 8.24
N PRO A 128 4.58 12.88 7.29
CA PRO A 128 5.04 12.78 5.91
C PRO A 128 6.55 12.98 5.74
N ASP A 129 7.19 13.81 6.55
CA ASP A 129 8.62 14.06 6.39
C ASP A 129 9.47 12.85 6.81
N LEU A 130 9.09 12.16 7.90
CA LEU A 130 9.71 10.89 8.28
C LEU A 130 9.47 9.80 7.23
N ALA A 131 8.26 9.75 6.66
CA ALA A 131 7.96 8.84 5.57
C ALA A 131 8.88 9.07 4.35
N ILE A 132 9.08 10.33 3.96
CA ILE A 132 9.96 10.69 2.83
C ILE A 132 11.40 10.25 3.10
N GLU A 133 11.93 10.47 4.30
CA GLU A 133 13.28 10.05 4.68
C GLU A 133 13.46 8.53 4.53
N GLN A 134 12.55 7.74 5.10
CA GLN A 134 12.58 6.29 5.02
C GLN A 134 12.44 5.76 3.58
N LEU A 135 11.55 6.35 2.79
CA LEU A 135 11.34 5.99 1.39
C LEU A 135 12.56 6.33 0.52
N GLN A 136 13.21 7.46 0.77
CA GLN A 136 14.48 7.81 0.11
C GLN A 136 15.57 6.79 0.44
N GLN A 137 15.64 6.34 1.70
CA GLN A 137 16.58 5.28 2.09
C GLN A 137 16.25 3.97 1.35
N ALA A 138 14.98 3.56 1.31
CA ALA A 138 14.53 2.36 0.59
C ALA A 138 14.93 2.39 -0.90
N ILE A 139 14.71 3.53 -1.58
CA ILE A 139 15.07 3.72 -3.00
C ILE A 139 16.59 3.61 -3.20
N ARG A 140 17.40 4.20 -2.28
CA ARG A 140 18.87 4.08 -2.36
C ARG A 140 19.35 2.63 -2.16
N LEU A 141 18.70 1.86 -1.30
CA LEU A 141 19.04 0.45 -1.04
C LEU A 141 18.65 -0.48 -2.18
N SER A 142 17.59 -0.18 -2.93
CA SER A 142 17.04 -1.03 -3.99
C SER A 142 16.67 -0.22 -5.24
N PRO A 143 17.63 0.39 -5.95
CA PRO A 143 17.35 1.32 -7.06
C PRO A 143 16.77 0.63 -8.30
N VAL A 144 16.93 -0.68 -8.44
CA VAL A 144 16.42 -1.50 -9.56
C VAL A 144 15.33 -2.49 -9.12
N ASP A 145 14.64 -2.19 -8.02
CA ASP A 145 13.58 -3.04 -7.51
C ASP A 145 12.42 -3.18 -8.53
N SER A 146 11.95 -4.40 -8.72
CA SER A 146 10.79 -4.67 -9.60
C SER A 146 9.51 -3.99 -9.11
N LEU A 147 9.42 -3.71 -7.81
CA LEU A 147 8.31 -3.03 -7.16
C LEU A 147 8.60 -1.54 -6.86
N MET A 148 9.56 -0.93 -7.56
CA MET A 148 9.91 0.48 -7.44
C MET A 148 8.68 1.40 -7.54
N PHE A 149 7.67 1.04 -8.33
CA PHE A 149 6.43 1.80 -8.42
C PHE A 149 5.68 1.89 -7.08
N MET A 150 5.83 0.92 -6.18
CA MET A 150 5.26 0.99 -4.82
C MET A 150 5.96 2.07 -3.97
N MET A 151 7.30 2.14 -4.04
CA MET A 151 8.08 3.17 -3.37
C MET A 151 7.70 4.56 -3.89
N GLN A 152 7.57 4.70 -5.21
CA GLN A 152 7.16 5.95 -5.87
C GLN A 152 5.72 6.34 -5.51
N THR A 153 4.81 5.37 -5.38
CA THR A 153 3.44 5.61 -4.91
C THR A 153 3.43 6.11 -3.47
N ALA A 154 4.23 5.52 -2.59
CA ALA A 154 4.35 5.97 -1.20
C ALA A 154 4.94 7.38 -1.11
N MET A 155 5.96 7.71 -1.93
CA MET A 155 6.49 9.07 -2.05
C MET A 155 5.43 10.07 -2.52
N ALA A 156 4.61 9.69 -3.51
CA ALA A 156 3.50 10.54 -3.97
C ALA A 156 2.51 10.82 -2.82
N PHE A 157 2.15 9.80 -2.06
CA PHE A 157 1.28 9.95 -0.89
C PHE A 157 1.91 10.87 0.17
N ALA A 158 3.18 10.66 0.52
CA ALA A 158 3.88 11.46 1.51
C ALA A 158 3.92 12.95 1.13
N HIS A 159 4.27 13.26 -0.12
CA HIS A 159 4.23 14.63 -0.62
C HIS A 159 2.81 15.21 -0.65
N PHE A 160 1.79 14.41 -0.99
CA PHE A 160 0.40 14.83 -0.95
C PHE A 160 -0.05 15.25 0.46
N ILE A 161 0.25 14.41 1.46
CA ILE A 161 -0.07 14.71 2.87
C ILE A 161 0.69 15.95 3.36
N ALA A 162 1.92 16.15 2.89
CA ALA A 162 2.70 17.35 3.18
C ALA A 162 2.19 18.62 2.47
N GLY A 163 1.16 18.53 1.62
CA GLY A 163 0.64 19.67 0.83
C GLY A 163 1.50 20.03 -0.37
N ARG A 164 2.50 19.24 -0.71
CA ARG A 164 3.41 19.42 -1.85
C ARG A 164 2.85 18.72 -3.09
N TYR A 165 1.77 19.32 -3.67
CA TYR A 165 0.98 18.64 -4.71
C TYR A 165 1.71 18.47 -6.04
N ASP A 166 2.65 19.36 -6.38
CA ASP A 166 3.43 19.24 -7.61
C ASP A 166 4.40 18.05 -7.55
N GLU A 167 5.10 17.91 -6.44
CA GLU A 167 5.97 16.76 -6.17
C GLU A 167 5.14 15.46 -6.07
N ALA A 168 3.98 15.52 -5.39
CA ALA A 168 3.07 14.38 -5.30
C ALA A 168 2.62 13.88 -6.68
N TYR A 169 2.23 14.81 -7.55
CA TYR A 169 1.88 14.52 -8.93
C TYR A 169 3.05 13.89 -9.69
N GLY A 170 4.24 14.50 -9.62
CA GLY A 170 5.43 14.00 -10.31
C GLY A 170 5.85 12.59 -9.85
N TRP A 171 5.74 12.28 -8.55
CA TRP A 171 6.00 10.93 -8.06
C TRP A 171 4.93 9.93 -8.48
N ALA A 172 3.66 10.33 -8.50
CA ALA A 172 2.57 9.48 -8.99
C ALA A 172 2.74 9.15 -10.48
N GLU A 173 3.11 10.12 -11.32
CA GLU A 173 3.42 9.89 -12.73
C GLU A 173 4.57 8.89 -12.91
N LYS A 174 5.67 9.02 -12.17
CA LYS A 174 6.79 8.06 -12.21
C LYS A 174 6.33 6.66 -11.86
N ALA A 175 5.46 6.50 -10.86
CA ALA A 175 4.89 5.20 -10.50
C ALA A 175 4.05 4.62 -11.63
N LEU A 176 3.18 5.43 -12.24
CA LEU A 176 2.27 5.02 -13.32
C LEU A 176 3.00 4.75 -14.65
N GLN A 177 4.15 5.40 -14.91
CA GLN A 177 5.01 5.06 -16.04
C GLN A 177 5.61 3.66 -15.92
N ARG A 178 5.91 3.21 -14.69
CA ARG A 178 6.43 1.85 -14.44
C ARG A 178 5.31 0.80 -14.40
N ASN A 179 4.19 1.15 -13.78
CA ASN A 179 3.02 0.27 -13.70
C ASN A 179 1.74 1.11 -13.78
N PRO A 180 1.03 1.11 -14.93
CA PRO A 180 -0.19 1.89 -15.12
C PRO A 180 -1.41 1.35 -14.36
N PHE A 181 -1.30 0.16 -13.74
CA PHE A 181 -2.43 -0.50 -13.07
C PHE A 181 -2.42 -0.29 -11.54
N VAL A 182 -1.83 0.79 -11.05
CA VAL A 182 -1.72 1.10 -9.61
C VAL A 182 -2.77 2.12 -9.21
N SER A 183 -3.95 1.65 -8.77
CA SER A 183 -5.06 2.50 -8.33
C SER A 183 -4.65 3.52 -7.24
N PRO A 184 -3.84 3.18 -6.20
CA PRO A 184 -3.37 4.18 -5.24
C PRO A 184 -2.59 5.34 -5.86
N ALA A 185 -1.66 5.08 -6.79
CA ALA A 185 -0.90 6.15 -7.47
C ALA A 185 -1.84 7.03 -8.33
N THR A 186 -2.79 6.38 -9.02
CA THR A 186 -3.76 7.08 -9.86
C THR A 186 -4.62 8.03 -9.03
N ARG A 187 -5.07 7.63 -7.83
CA ARG A 187 -5.82 8.51 -6.92
C ARG A 187 -5.04 9.76 -6.54
N ILE A 188 -3.75 9.62 -6.23
CA ILE A 188 -2.90 10.78 -5.89
C ILE A 188 -2.65 11.66 -7.12
N ALA A 189 -2.44 11.08 -8.30
CA ALA A 189 -2.29 11.87 -9.54
C ALA A 189 -3.54 12.71 -9.82
N VAL A 190 -4.73 12.11 -9.72
CA VAL A 190 -6.02 12.80 -9.89
C VAL A 190 -6.17 13.95 -8.90
N ALA A 191 -6.02 13.66 -7.60
CA ALA A 191 -6.25 14.64 -6.55
C ALA A 191 -5.24 15.78 -6.62
N SER A 192 -3.95 15.47 -6.84
CA SER A 192 -2.89 16.49 -6.95
C SER A 192 -3.11 17.39 -8.16
N ALA A 193 -3.38 16.83 -9.35
CA ALA A 193 -3.63 17.60 -10.56
C ALA A 193 -4.84 18.53 -10.40
N ALA A 194 -5.93 18.04 -9.79
CA ALA A 194 -7.13 18.83 -9.55
C ALA A 194 -6.89 19.98 -8.56
N LEU A 195 -6.11 19.74 -7.49
CA LEU A 195 -5.76 20.78 -6.51
C LEU A 195 -4.81 21.83 -7.10
N LEU A 196 -3.97 21.45 -8.07
CA LEU A 196 -3.10 22.36 -8.84
C LEU A 196 -3.84 23.11 -9.96
N GLY A 197 -5.13 22.84 -10.18
CA GLY A 197 -5.89 23.43 -11.29
C GLY A 197 -5.57 22.85 -12.67
N ARG A 198 -4.87 21.72 -12.75
CA ARG A 198 -4.51 21.02 -13.99
C ARG A 198 -5.65 20.10 -14.44
N SER A 199 -6.74 20.71 -14.92
CA SER A 199 -8.00 19.98 -15.21
C SER A 199 -7.86 18.91 -16.28
N GLY A 200 -7.04 19.12 -17.32
CA GLY A 200 -6.79 18.12 -18.37
C GLY A 200 -6.11 16.84 -17.84
N GLU A 201 -5.08 17.00 -17.01
CA GLU A 201 -4.37 15.88 -16.36
C GLU A 201 -5.27 15.17 -15.34
N ALA A 202 -6.02 15.93 -14.54
CA ALA A 202 -6.99 15.39 -13.61
C ALA A 202 -8.04 14.51 -14.31
N ALA A 203 -8.60 14.99 -15.43
CA ALA A 203 -9.59 14.24 -16.22
C ALA A 203 -8.99 12.97 -16.85
N LYS A 204 -7.76 13.06 -17.39
CA LYS A 204 -7.02 11.89 -17.93
C LYS A 204 -6.88 10.78 -16.88
N TYR A 205 -6.38 11.13 -15.70
CA TYR A 205 -6.16 10.11 -14.65
C TYR A 205 -7.44 9.69 -13.97
N LEU A 206 -8.48 10.52 -13.92
CA LEU A 206 -9.80 10.11 -13.45
C LEU A 206 -10.42 9.04 -14.36
N ALA A 207 -10.26 9.18 -15.67
CA ALA A 207 -10.72 8.15 -16.61
C ALA A 207 -10.03 6.80 -16.36
N LEU A 208 -8.71 6.82 -16.11
CA LEU A 208 -7.96 5.62 -15.74
C LEU A 208 -8.43 5.06 -14.38
N LEU A 209 -8.61 5.91 -13.38
CA LEU A 209 -9.05 5.49 -12.04
C LEU A 209 -10.40 4.78 -12.07
N ARG A 210 -11.35 5.27 -12.87
CA ARG A 210 -12.66 4.63 -13.08
C ARG A 210 -12.56 3.24 -13.71
N GLN A 211 -11.54 2.98 -14.51
CA GLN A 211 -11.27 1.65 -15.07
C GLN A 211 -10.64 0.71 -14.05
N LEU A 212 -9.72 1.24 -13.20
CA LEU A 212 -8.98 0.45 -12.21
C LEU A 212 -9.81 0.12 -10.96
N ASP A 213 -10.64 1.04 -10.50
CA ASP A 213 -11.51 0.90 -9.32
C ASP A 213 -12.89 1.49 -9.63
N PRO A 214 -13.74 0.76 -10.40
CA PRO A 214 -15.07 1.25 -10.83
C PRO A 214 -16.01 1.54 -9.66
N GLY A 215 -15.80 0.88 -8.52
CA GLY A 215 -16.61 1.05 -7.31
C GLY A 215 -16.16 2.22 -6.41
N LEU A 216 -15.08 2.92 -6.77
CA LEU A 216 -14.60 4.04 -5.95
C LEU A 216 -15.51 5.26 -6.12
N VAL A 217 -15.99 5.78 -4.99
CA VAL A 217 -16.72 7.04 -4.83
C VAL A 217 -16.14 7.80 -3.64
N VAL A 218 -16.45 9.09 -3.53
CA VAL A 218 -15.91 9.90 -2.42
C VAL A 218 -16.35 9.36 -1.06
N SER A 219 -17.60 8.90 -0.93
CA SER A 219 -18.16 8.40 0.32
C SER A 219 -17.52 7.11 0.84
N ASN A 220 -16.93 6.27 -0.03
CA ASN A 220 -16.23 5.04 0.39
C ASN A 220 -14.70 5.15 0.38
N LEU A 221 -14.15 6.36 0.19
CA LEU A 221 -12.70 6.58 0.10
C LEU A 221 -11.96 6.07 1.36
N LYS A 222 -12.55 6.21 2.54
CA LYS A 222 -11.99 5.71 3.82
C LYS A 222 -11.77 4.19 3.85
N GLU A 223 -12.46 3.43 2.99
CA GLU A 223 -12.26 1.99 2.87
C GLU A 223 -10.99 1.63 2.08
N ARG A 224 -10.45 2.57 1.31
CA ARG A 224 -9.24 2.43 0.47
C ARG A 224 -7.98 2.98 1.10
N VAL A 225 -8.12 3.91 2.09
CA VAL A 225 -7.00 4.59 2.73
C VAL A 225 -7.22 4.70 4.24
N ASN A 226 -6.16 4.53 5.02
CA ASN A 226 -6.23 4.54 6.50
C ASN A 226 -5.66 5.84 7.10
N LEU A 227 -5.99 6.99 6.51
CA LEU A 227 -5.52 8.28 7.01
C LEU A 227 -6.11 8.56 8.40
N ARG A 228 -5.24 8.71 9.42
CA ARG A 228 -5.63 8.99 10.81
C ARG A 228 -6.26 10.37 10.96
N ARG A 229 -5.66 11.38 10.29
CA ARG A 229 -6.11 12.76 10.40
C ARG A 229 -7.28 13.02 9.46
N PRO A 230 -8.45 13.46 9.97
CA PRO A 230 -9.64 13.75 9.16
C PRO A 230 -9.36 14.78 8.05
N ASP A 231 -8.52 15.79 8.34
CA ASP A 231 -8.18 16.84 7.38
C ASP A 231 -7.42 16.29 6.16
N ASP A 232 -6.58 15.28 6.34
CA ASP A 232 -5.84 14.66 5.24
C ASP A 232 -6.80 13.87 4.33
N LEU A 233 -7.76 13.15 4.92
CA LEU A 233 -8.81 12.46 4.17
C LEU A 233 -9.72 13.46 3.44
N ALA A 234 -10.14 14.54 4.12
CA ALA A 234 -10.96 15.58 3.53
C ALA A 234 -10.28 16.25 2.34
N ARG A 235 -8.98 16.50 2.43
CA ARG A 235 -8.15 17.09 1.36
C ARG A 235 -8.02 16.15 0.15
N LEU A 236 -7.84 14.85 0.39
CA LEU A 236 -7.82 13.85 -0.68
C LEU A 236 -9.21 13.77 -1.36
N ALA A 237 -10.28 13.73 -0.57
CA ALA A 237 -11.65 13.72 -1.06
C ALA A 237 -11.97 14.99 -1.88
N GLU A 238 -11.53 16.17 -1.43
CA GLU A 238 -11.69 17.43 -2.14
C GLU A 238 -11.02 17.39 -3.52
N GLY A 239 -9.76 16.94 -3.59
CA GLY A 239 -9.05 16.82 -4.86
C GLY A 239 -9.75 15.88 -5.84
N LEU A 240 -10.21 14.72 -5.36
CA LEU A 240 -10.95 13.76 -6.18
C LEU A 240 -12.31 14.31 -6.63
N ARG A 241 -13.05 15.01 -5.74
CA ARG A 241 -14.32 15.67 -6.05
C ARG A 241 -14.14 16.78 -7.10
N LYS A 242 -13.10 17.62 -6.98
CA LYS A 242 -12.78 18.65 -7.97
C LYS A 242 -12.48 18.05 -9.36
N ALA A 243 -11.92 16.84 -9.41
CA ALA A 243 -11.70 16.12 -10.66
C ALA A 243 -12.98 15.51 -11.25
N GLY A 244 -14.09 15.42 -10.48
CA GLY A 244 -15.36 14.85 -10.90
C GLY A 244 -15.58 13.39 -10.48
N LEU A 245 -14.91 12.91 -9.42
CA LEU A 245 -15.28 11.64 -8.80
C LEU A 245 -16.65 11.80 -8.12
N PRO A 246 -17.64 10.87 -8.32
CA PRO A 246 -18.94 10.96 -7.68
C PRO A 246 -18.90 10.77 -6.16
N GLU A 247 -19.98 11.22 -5.47
CA GLU A 247 -20.14 11.07 -4.01
C GLU A 247 -20.31 9.61 -3.59
#